data_d8c1764ca29f85378f15804a9bd7ae19
#
_entry.id   d8c1764ca29f85378f15804a9bd7ae19
#
_cell.length_a   1.000
_cell.length_b   1.000
_cell.length_c   1.000
_cell.angle_alpha   90.00
_cell.angle_beta   90.00
_cell.angle_gamma   90.00
#
_symmetry.space_group_name_H-M   'P 1'
#
loop_
_entity.id
_entity.type
_entity.pdbx_description
1 polymer ?
#
loop_
_entity_poly.entity_id
_entity_poly.type
_entity_poly.pdbx_seq_one_letter_code
_entity_poly.pdbx_strand_id
1 'polypeptide(L)'
;MANTRVSKQITAAGTVVLRENPDGQTEVLLVHRPRYQDWSLPKGKLDPDEYLVGCAARETREEAGVNVRLGIPLDPIQYPVSAGTKTVFYWRSRVVGNGRQKANGEVDDAAWFSVREALDLVTYADERPLIRQAVALPDSTPLLLIRHGKALPRSDWDGIDSERPLDERGRLQSQRLTPLLDAY
;
A
#
# COMPACT_ATOMS: atom_id res chain seq x y z
N MET A 1 -31.05 22.40 -15.70
CA MET A 1 -29.83 21.65 -16.04
C MET A 1 -29.13 21.30 -14.75
N ALA A 2 -29.16 20.03 -14.36
CA ALA A 2 -28.50 19.56 -13.13
C ALA A 2 -26.97 19.57 -13.33
N ASN A 3 -26.31 20.40 -12.57
CA ASN A 3 -24.85 20.49 -12.56
C ASN A 3 -24.31 19.22 -11.85
N THR A 4 -23.99 18.19 -12.60
CA THR A 4 -23.39 16.97 -12.07
C THR A 4 -21.98 17.32 -11.56
N ARG A 5 -21.87 17.69 -10.28
CA ARG A 5 -20.58 17.81 -9.63
C ARG A 5 -19.92 16.45 -9.70
N VAL A 6 -18.91 16.29 -10.55
CA VAL A 6 -18.04 15.13 -10.54
C VAL A 6 -17.40 15.08 -9.16
N SER A 7 -17.77 14.08 -8.36
CA SER A 7 -17.18 13.90 -7.03
C SER A 7 -15.69 13.59 -7.20
N LYS A 8 -14.84 14.27 -6.44
CA LYS A 8 -13.40 14.05 -6.48
C LYS A 8 -13.10 12.61 -6.05
N GLN A 9 -12.35 11.87 -6.86
CA GLN A 9 -11.85 10.56 -6.50
C GLN A 9 -10.54 10.73 -5.70
N ILE A 10 -10.48 10.11 -4.54
CA ILE A 10 -9.30 10.09 -3.67
C ILE A 10 -8.81 8.65 -3.60
N THR A 11 -7.59 8.43 -4.03
CA THR A 11 -6.96 7.12 -4.03
C THR A 11 -6.02 7.00 -2.85
N ALA A 12 -6.07 5.86 -2.18
CA ALA A 12 -5.21 5.51 -1.06
C ALA A 12 -4.79 4.04 -1.16
N ALA A 13 -3.74 3.68 -0.46
CA ALA A 13 -3.27 2.30 -0.36
C ALA A 13 -2.85 1.97 1.07
N GLY A 14 -2.95 0.69 1.42
CA GLY A 14 -2.61 0.21 2.75
C GLY A 14 -2.36 -1.30 2.78
N THR A 15 -2.14 -1.83 3.97
CA THR A 15 -1.80 -3.24 4.15
C THR A 15 -2.58 -3.88 5.30
N VAL A 16 -2.82 -5.18 5.17
CA VAL A 16 -3.07 -6.07 6.29
C VAL A 16 -1.77 -6.80 6.57
N VAL A 17 -1.05 -6.35 7.58
CA VAL A 17 0.26 -6.93 7.94
C VAL A 17 0.05 -8.08 8.89
N LEU A 18 0.57 -9.24 8.52
CA LEU A 18 0.53 -10.46 9.32
C LEU A 18 1.94 -10.84 9.76
N ARG A 19 2.04 -11.40 10.97
CA ARG A 19 3.22 -12.11 11.46
C ARG A 19 2.80 -13.32 12.28
N GLU A 20 3.73 -14.22 12.54
CA GLU A 20 3.57 -15.23 13.58
C GLU A 20 4.30 -14.75 14.85
N ASN A 21 3.64 -14.89 16.00
CA ASN A 21 4.27 -14.68 17.29
C ASN A 21 5.14 -15.89 17.68
N PRO A 22 5.92 -15.83 18.80
CA PRO A 22 6.75 -16.95 19.25
C PRO A 22 5.99 -18.25 19.52
N ASP A 23 4.68 -18.17 19.78
CA ASP A 23 3.81 -19.33 20.03
C ASP A 23 3.19 -19.89 18.74
N GLY A 24 3.58 -19.35 17.55
CA GLY A 24 3.07 -19.76 16.25
C GLY A 24 1.66 -19.26 15.93
N GLN A 25 1.16 -18.28 16.67
CA GLN A 25 -0.15 -17.68 16.41
C GLN A 25 -0.02 -16.49 15.47
N THR A 26 -0.96 -16.38 14.54
CA THR A 26 -1.03 -15.24 13.63
C THR A 26 -1.50 -13.98 14.36
N GLU A 27 -0.74 -12.90 14.20
CA GLU A 27 -1.07 -11.57 14.67
C GLU A 27 -1.24 -10.60 13.52
N VAL A 28 -2.07 -9.59 13.74
CA VAL A 28 -2.40 -8.49 12.82
C VAL A 28 -1.89 -7.19 13.41
N LEU A 29 -1.24 -6.37 12.60
CA LEU A 29 -0.81 -5.03 12.96
C LEU A 29 -1.96 -4.04 12.78
N LEU A 30 -2.26 -3.28 13.82
CA LEU A 30 -3.15 -2.13 13.76
C LEU A 30 -2.42 -0.89 14.22
N VAL A 31 -2.90 0.27 13.77
CA VAL A 31 -2.42 1.61 14.16
C VAL A 31 -3.54 2.36 14.88
N HIS A 32 -3.17 3.11 15.93
CA HIS A 32 -4.07 3.99 16.66
C HIS A 32 -3.89 5.44 16.19
N ARG A 33 -5.03 6.11 15.90
CA ARG A 33 -5.03 7.50 15.45
C ARG A 33 -5.71 8.38 16.52
N PRO A 34 -4.95 9.18 17.27
CA PRO A 34 -5.46 9.93 18.41
C PRO A 34 -6.54 10.94 18.01
N ARG A 35 -6.44 11.53 16.82
CA ARG A 35 -7.43 12.48 16.32
C ARG A 35 -8.83 11.88 16.15
N TYR A 36 -8.91 10.59 15.80
CA TYR A 36 -10.15 9.87 15.54
C TYR A 36 -10.53 8.91 16.65
N GLN A 37 -9.61 8.70 17.62
CA GLN A 37 -9.76 7.70 18.71
C GLN A 37 -10.10 6.32 18.14
N ASP A 38 -9.43 5.93 17.07
CA ASP A 38 -9.70 4.70 16.34
C ASP A 38 -8.47 3.81 16.18
N TRP A 39 -8.74 2.50 16.09
CA TRP A 39 -7.80 1.50 15.62
C TRP A 39 -8.15 1.10 14.19
N SER A 40 -7.19 1.09 13.31
CA SER A 40 -7.40 0.76 11.90
C SER A 40 -6.18 0.10 11.26
N LEU A 41 -6.36 -0.44 10.06
CA LEU A 41 -5.28 -0.91 9.22
C LEU A 41 -4.43 0.28 8.74
N PRO A 42 -3.07 0.14 8.67
CA PRO A 42 -2.20 1.20 8.16
C PRO A 42 -2.50 1.50 6.69
N LYS A 43 -2.69 2.79 6.36
CA LYS A 43 -3.06 3.26 5.02
C LYS A 43 -2.93 4.76 4.87
N GLY A 44 -2.58 5.21 3.70
CA GLY A 44 -2.57 6.63 3.39
C GLY A 44 -2.82 6.96 1.93
N LYS A 45 -2.76 8.23 1.60
CA LYS A 45 -2.99 8.74 0.25
C LYS A 45 -1.76 8.55 -0.62
N LEU A 46 -1.99 8.37 -1.92
CA LEU A 46 -0.90 8.40 -2.89
C LEU A 46 -0.26 9.78 -2.94
N ASP A 47 1.05 9.80 -2.94
CA ASP A 47 1.82 10.96 -3.34
C ASP A 47 1.75 11.18 -4.86
N PRO A 48 2.04 12.39 -5.36
CA PRO A 48 2.13 12.61 -6.80
C PRO A 48 3.06 11.60 -7.45
N ASP A 49 2.59 10.98 -8.53
CA ASP A 49 3.36 10.04 -9.34
C ASP A 49 3.77 8.72 -8.64
N GLU A 50 3.21 8.43 -7.48
CA GLU A 50 3.44 7.19 -6.74
C GLU A 50 2.54 6.04 -7.26
N TYR A 51 3.06 4.81 -7.25
CA TYR A 51 2.26 3.62 -7.48
C TYR A 51 1.60 3.12 -6.19
N LEU A 52 0.40 2.53 -6.31
CA LEU A 52 -0.36 1.98 -5.19
C LEU A 52 0.47 1.06 -4.28
N VAL A 53 1.29 0.19 -4.86
CA VAL A 53 2.17 -0.75 -4.13
C VAL A 53 3.22 -0.01 -3.30
N GLY A 54 3.88 1.00 -3.88
CA GLY A 54 4.85 1.85 -3.18
C GLY A 54 4.20 2.60 -2.02
N CYS A 55 3.02 3.18 -2.27
CA CYS A 55 2.22 3.86 -1.26
C CYS A 55 1.87 2.92 -0.08
N ALA A 56 1.38 1.72 -0.36
CA ALA A 56 1.01 0.77 0.70
C ALA A 56 2.21 0.43 1.60
N ALA A 57 3.39 0.17 1.02
CA ALA A 57 4.60 -0.11 1.76
C ALA A 57 5.12 1.13 2.53
N ARG A 58 5.11 2.31 1.90
CA ARG A 58 5.53 3.57 2.51
C ARG A 58 4.65 3.94 3.70
N GLU A 59 3.33 3.94 3.52
CA GLU A 59 2.39 4.29 4.59
C GLU A 59 2.49 3.33 5.77
N THR A 60 2.62 2.03 5.51
CA THR A 60 2.84 1.05 6.58
C THR A 60 4.12 1.34 7.37
N ARG A 61 5.21 1.68 6.69
CA ARG A 61 6.47 2.05 7.35
C ARG A 61 6.33 3.36 8.13
N GLU A 62 5.66 4.37 7.57
CA GLU A 62 5.50 5.68 8.20
C GLU A 62 4.57 5.63 9.42
N GLU A 63 3.44 4.91 9.32
CA GLU A 63 2.46 4.81 10.39
C GLU A 63 2.85 3.79 11.47
N ALA A 64 3.38 2.63 11.09
CA ALA A 64 3.61 1.53 12.03
C ALA A 64 5.09 1.21 12.31
N GLY A 65 6.05 1.86 11.64
CA GLY A 65 7.47 1.65 11.89
C GLY A 65 7.98 0.27 11.48
N VAL A 66 7.34 -0.41 10.54
CA VAL A 66 7.77 -1.71 10.02
C VAL A 66 7.97 -1.68 8.51
N ASN A 67 8.96 -2.40 8.02
CA ASN A 67 9.11 -2.69 6.60
C ASN A 67 8.36 -3.97 6.26
N VAL A 68 7.65 -3.93 5.14
CA VAL A 68 6.80 -5.05 4.71
C VAL A 68 7.13 -5.49 3.30
N ARG A 69 6.84 -6.76 3.00
CA ARG A 69 6.68 -7.27 1.64
C ARG A 69 5.23 -7.53 1.36
N LEU A 70 4.77 -7.00 0.23
CA LEU A 70 3.42 -7.18 -0.23
C LEU A 70 3.26 -8.57 -0.85
N GLY A 71 2.12 -9.16 -0.61
CA GLY A 71 1.70 -10.41 -1.21
C GLY A 71 0.47 -10.19 -2.10
N ILE A 72 -0.57 -10.97 -1.86
CA ILE A 72 -1.80 -10.97 -2.64
C ILE A 72 -2.58 -9.68 -2.41
N PRO A 73 -3.06 -8.99 -3.48
CA PRO A 73 -4.00 -7.89 -3.33
C PRO A 73 -5.32 -8.39 -2.71
N LEU A 74 -5.90 -7.54 -1.87
CA LEU A 74 -7.19 -7.77 -1.22
C LEU A 74 -8.28 -6.90 -1.88
N ASP A 75 -9.52 -7.12 -1.48
CA ASP A 75 -10.62 -6.30 -1.97
C ASP A 75 -10.45 -4.83 -1.55
N PRO A 76 -10.72 -3.87 -2.44
CA PRO A 76 -10.66 -2.47 -2.08
C PRO A 76 -11.86 -2.06 -1.21
N ILE A 77 -11.65 -1.09 -0.32
CA ILE A 77 -12.72 -0.42 0.41
C ILE A 77 -13.02 0.92 -0.25
N GLN A 78 -14.29 1.24 -0.40
CA GLN A 78 -14.73 2.53 -0.93
C GLN A 78 -15.75 3.17 -0.01
N TYR A 79 -15.54 4.45 0.33
CA TYR A 79 -16.46 5.22 1.18
C TYR A 79 -16.48 6.72 0.85
N PRO A 80 -17.59 7.40 1.15
CA PRO A 80 -17.69 8.84 0.97
C PRO A 80 -16.85 9.59 2.01
N VAL A 81 -16.26 10.69 1.58
CA VAL A 81 -15.56 11.65 2.44
C VAL A 81 -15.98 13.07 2.05
N SER A 82 -15.71 14.06 2.89
CA SER A 82 -16.12 15.46 2.63
C SER A 82 -15.63 16.01 1.27
N ALA A 83 -14.48 15.52 0.78
CA ALA A 83 -13.87 15.94 -0.48
C ALA A 83 -14.33 15.10 -1.70
N GLY A 84 -15.11 14.04 -1.51
CA GLY A 84 -15.55 13.14 -2.59
C GLY A 84 -15.67 11.69 -2.18
N THR A 85 -15.21 10.77 -3.02
CA THR A 85 -15.19 9.34 -2.73
C THR A 85 -13.73 8.88 -2.54
N LYS A 86 -13.44 8.19 -1.44
CA LYS A 86 -12.12 7.60 -1.18
C LYS A 86 -12.18 6.11 -1.47
N THR A 87 -11.24 5.63 -2.29
CA THR A 87 -10.98 4.22 -2.54
C THR A 87 -9.63 3.86 -1.96
N VAL A 88 -9.59 2.85 -1.09
CA VAL A 88 -8.37 2.33 -0.48
C VAL A 88 -8.12 0.93 -1.00
N PHE A 89 -6.97 0.72 -1.62
CA PHE A 89 -6.50 -0.57 -2.10
C PHE A 89 -5.61 -1.21 -1.05
N TYR A 90 -5.82 -2.49 -0.75
CA TYR A 90 -5.10 -3.20 0.29
C TYR A 90 -4.35 -4.42 -0.24
N TRP A 91 -3.28 -4.78 0.46
CA TRP A 91 -2.50 -6.01 0.24
C TRP A 91 -2.32 -6.77 1.54
N ARG A 92 -2.44 -8.09 1.46
CA ARG A 92 -1.85 -8.95 2.47
C ARG A 92 -0.35 -8.73 2.46
N SER A 93 0.27 -8.57 3.60
CA SER A 93 1.71 -8.34 3.69
C SER A 93 2.32 -9.03 4.91
N ARG A 94 3.64 -9.20 4.88
CA ARG A 94 4.43 -9.74 5.98
C ARG A 94 5.55 -8.78 6.35
N VAL A 95 5.96 -8.77 7.61
CA VAL A 95 7.11 -8.00 8.08
C VAL A 95 8.40 -8.60 7.54
N VAL A 96 9.31 -7.75 7.08
CA VAL A 96 10.66 -8.13 6.66
C VAL A 96 11.76 -7.38 7.43
N GLY A 97 11.38 -6.47 8.31
CA GLY A 97 12.32 -5.73 9.15
C GLY A 97 11.67 -4.54 9.84
N ASN A 98 12.43 -3.92 10.72
CA ASN A 98 12.01 -2.67 11.35
C ASN A 98 12.19 -1.51 10.37
N GLY A 99 11.18 -0.67 10.28
CA GLY A 99 11.19 0.62 9.61
C GLY A 99 11.34 1.76 10.61
N ARG A 100 11.22 2.98 10.12
CA ARG A 100 11.16 4.16 10.97
C ARG A 100 9.77 4.76 10.87
N GLN A 101 9.07 4.79 11.99
CA GLN A 101 7.80 5.50 12.10
C GLN A 101 8.04 7.00 11.91
N LYS A 102 7.14 7.65 11.19
CA LYS A 102 7.19 9.10 10.95
C LYS A 102 6.44 9.80 12.08
N ALA A 103 7.15 10.59 12.86
CA ALA A 103 6.55 11.41 13.90
C ALA A 103 5.76 12.58 13.28
N ASN A 104 4.55 12.31 12.81
CA ASN A 104 3.67 13.33 12.20
C ASN A 104 2.42 13.64 13.04
N GLY A 105 2.25 12.97 14.20
CA GLY A 105 1.08 13.13 15.06
C GLY A 105 -0.21 12.52 14.51
N GLU A 106 -0.16 11.82 13.38
CA GLU A 106 -1.31 11.13 12.80
C GLU A 106 -1.57 9.79 13.49
N VAL A 107 -0.52 9.08 13.84
CA VAL A 107 -0.51 7.81 14.56
C VAL A 107 0.33 7.96 15.82
N ASP A 108 -0.20 7.59 16.98
CA ASP A 108 0.50 7.62 18.27
C ASP A 108 0.87 6.22 18.78
N ASP A 109 0.21 5.17 18.28
CA ASP A 109 0.51 3.78 18.66
C ASP A 109 0.35 2.84 17.45
N ALA A 110 1.17 1.79 17.46
CA ALA A 110 1.11 0.69 16.49
C ALA A 110 1.39 -0.62 17.22
N ALA A 111 0.42 -1.52 17.25
CA ALA A 111 0.50 -2.72 18.06
C ALA A 111 0.01 -3.97 17.32
N TRP A 112 0.50 -5.11 17.80
CA TRP A 112 0.16 -6.43 17.28
C TRP A 112 -0.92 -7.06 18.14
N PHE A 113 -1.93 -7.59 17.49
CA PHE A 113 -3.10 -8.22 18.12
C PHE A 113 -3.32 -9.60 17.52
N SER A 114 -3.79 -10.55 18.32
CA SER A 114 -4.34 -11.78 17.76
C SER A 114 -5.43 -11.46 16.76
N VAL A 115 -5.68 -12.35 15.80
CA VAL A 115 -6.73 -12.16 14.79
C VAL A 115 -8.08 -11.82 15.42
N ARG A 116 -8.42 -12.47 16.54
CA ARG A 116 -9.66 -12.22 17.27
C ARG A 116 -9.71 -10.81 17.84
N GLU A 117 -8.67 -10.41 18.57
CA GLU A 117 -8.59 -9.05 19.15
C GLU A 117 -8.62 -7.99 18.08
N ALA A 118 -7.89 -8.18 16.97
CA ALA A 118 -7.89 -7.24 15.84
C ALA A 118 -9.29 -7.08 15.23
N LEU A 119 -10.05 -8.17 15.07
CA LEU A 119 -11.43 -8.13 14.56
C LEU A 119 -12.39 -7.42 15.52
N ASP A 120 -12.16 -7.53 16.82
CA ASP A 120 -12.98 -6.86 17.84
C ASP A 120 -12.62 -5.38 17.96
N LEU A 121 -11.32 -5.06 17.85
CA LEU A 121 -10.76 -3.73 18.10
C LEU A 121 -10.89 -2.78 16.92
N VAL A 122 -10.74 -3.30 15.68
CA VAL A 122 -10.80 -2.44 14.48
C VAL A 122 -12.12 -1.67 14.41
N THR A 123 -12.00 -0.35 14.32
CA THR A 123 -13.14 0.57 14.45
C THR A 123 -14.07 0.49 13.25
N TYR A 124 -13.51 0.35 12.04
CA TYR A 124 -14.31 0.37 10.81
C TYR A 124 -14.76 -1.04 10.42
N ALA A 125 -16.06 -1.22 10.30
CA ALA A 125 -16.65 -2.52 9.98
C ALA A 125 -16.13 -3.11 8.65
N ASP A 126 -15.82 -2.25 7.68
CA ASP A 126 -15.32 -2.64 6.36
C ASP A 126 -13.90 -3.22 6.38
N GLU A 127 -13.13 -2.99 7.43
CA GLU A 127 -11.79 -3.54 7.59
C GLU A 127 -11.80 -5.00 8.09
N ARG A 128 -12.87 -5.44 8.78
CA ARG A 128 -13.00 -6.82 9.29
C ARG A 128 -12.98 -7.88 8.18
N PRO A 129 -13.71 -7.72 7.07
CA PRO A 129 -13.61 -8.64 5.93
C PRO A 129 -12.20 -8.75 5.36
N LEU A 130 -11.44 -7.65 5.29
CA LEU A 130 -10.06 -7.65 4.80
C LEU A 130 -9.12 -8.46 5.71
N ILE A 131 -9.26 -8.31 7.03
CA ILE A 131 -8.49 -9.11 8.00
C ILE A 131 -8.79 -10.59 7.79
N ARG A 132 -10.07 -10.98 7.69
CA ARG A 132 -10.46 -12.38 7.45
C ARG A 132 -9.93 -12.89 6.10
N GLN A 133 -10.03 -12.10 5.05
CA GLN A 133 -9.51 -12.44 3.73
C GLN A 133 -8.00 -12.65 3.78
N ALA A 134 -7.25 -11.74 4.39
CA ALA A 134 -5.79 -11.83 4.50
C ALA A 134 -5.34 -13.07 5.26
N VAL A 135 -6.03 -13.42 6.35
CA VAL A 135 -5.72 -14.61 7.17
C VAL A 135 -6.07 -15.91 6.44
N ALA A 136 -7.13 -15.92 5.65
CA ALA A 136 -7.55 -17.11 4.89
C ALA A 136 -6.68 -17.40 3.66
N LEU A 137 -5.99 -16.38 3.13
CA LEU A 137 -5.13 -16.55 1.95
C LEU A 137 -3.82 -17.24 2.31
N PRO A 138 -3.32 -18.15 1.44
CA PRO A 138 -2.04 -18.80 1.65
C PRO A 138 -0.88 -17.82 1.49
N ASP A 139 0.29 -18.19 2.00
CA ASP A 139 1.52 -17.50 1.65
C ASP A 139 1.79 -17.63 0.14
N SER A 140 2.21 -16.54 -0.45
CA SER A 140 2.49 -16.48 -1.88
C SER A 140 3.85 -15.84 -2.15
N THR A 141 4.48 -16.27 -3.22
CA THR A 141 5.67 -15.62 -3.77
C THR A 141 5.26 -14.81 -4.98
N PRO A 142 5.46 -13.48 -4.98
CA PRO A 142 5.11 -12.66 -6.14
C PRO A 142 6.02 -13.01 -7.33
N LEU A 143 5.43 -13.05 -8.53
CA LEU A 143 6.15 -13.11 -9.80
C LEU A 143 6.10 -11.72 -10.43
N LEU A 144 7.24 -11.08 -10.58
CA LEU A 144 7.35 -9.76 -11.20
C LEU A 144 7.81 -9.90 -12.65
N LEU A 145 6.97 -9.44 -13.57
CA LEU A 145 7.31 -9.35 -14.99
C LEU A 145 7.68 -7.91 -15.33
N ILE A 146 8.96 -7.67 -15.55
CA ILE A 146 9.49 -6.34 -15.83
C ILE A 146 9.79 -6.21 -17.32
N ARG A 147 9.31 -5.11 -17.92
CA ARG A 147 9.62 -4.72 -19.28
C ARG A 147 10.45 -3.43 -19.27
N HIS A 148 11.29 -3.24 -20.30
CA HIS A 148 12.05 -2.00 -20.48
C HIS A 148 11.14 -0.76 -20.50
N GLY A 149 11.68 0.36 -20.02
CA GLY A 149 11.04 1.68 -20.14
C GLY A 149 10.98 2.15 -21.60
N LYS A 150 10.22 3.21 -21.87
CA LYS A 150 10.07 3.77 -23.21
C LYS A 150 11.40 4.33 -23.70
N ALA A 151 11.91 3.81 -24.82
CA ALA A 151 13.11 4.34 -25.49
C ALA A 151 12.74 5.47 -26.47
N LEU A 152 13.73 6.26 -26.88
CA LEU A 152 13.60 7.20 -27.98
C LEU A 152 13.02 6.53 -29.24
N PRO A 153 12.25 7.24 -30.08
CA PRO A 153 11.87 6.73 -31.38
C PRO A 153 13.11 6.30 -32.19
N ARG A 154 12.96 5.26 -33.03
CA ARG A 154 14.06 4.84 -33.91
C ARG A 154 14.50 5.92 -34.90
N SER A 155 13.57 6.77 -35.32
CA SER A 155 13.85 7.92 -36.19
C SER A 155 14.80 8.95 -35.57
N ASP A 156 14.90 8.96 -34.24
CA ASP A 156 15.65 9.98 -33.49
C ASP A 156 16.97 9.41 -32.93
N TRP A 157 17.38 8.22 -33.41
CA TRP A 157 18.57 7.52 -32.95
C TRP A 157 19.34 6.86 -34.11
N ASP A 158 20.61 7.29 -34.31
CA ASP A 158 21.48 6.81 -35.39
C ASP A 158 22.43 5.67 -34.94
N GLY A 159 22.42 5.31 -33.64
CA GLY A 159 23.28 4.28 -33.09
C GLY A 159 22.69 2.87 -33.14
N ILE A 160 23.37 1.93 -32.52
CA ILE A 160 22.93 0.53 -32.39
C ILE A 160 21.65 0.49 -31.54
N ASP A 161 20.64 -0.27 -31.95
CA ASP A 161 19.32 -0.30 -31.29
C ASP A 161 19.38 -0.73 -29.81
N SER A 162 20.31 -1.61 -29.44
CA SER A 162 20.53 -2.05 -28.06
C SER A 162 21.06 -0.96 -27.13
N GLU A 163 21.65 0.10 -27.70
CA GLU A 163 22.20 1.24 -26.96
C GLU A 163 21.26 2.45 -26.97
N ARG A 164 20.11 2.32 -27.61
CA ARG A 164 19.12 3.39 -27.73
C ARG A 164 18.61 3.81 -26.34
N PRO A 165 18.83 5.09 -25.96
CA PRO A 165 18.49 5.56 -24.62
C PRO A 165 16.97 5.64 -24.38
N LEU A 166 16.61 5.64 -23.11
CA LEU A 166 15.23 5.93 -22.71
C LEU A 166 14.87 7.38 -23.01
N ASP A 167 13.64 7.62 -23.47
CA ASP A 167 13.09 8.97 -23.49
C ASP A 167 12.78 9.45 -22.03
N GLU A 168 12.31 10.68 -21.89
CA GLU A 168 11.99 11.26 -20.59
C GLU A 168 10.94 10.42 -19.82
N ARG A 169 9.91 9.94 -20.53
CA ARG A 169 8.88 9.08 -19.95
C ARG A 169 9.46 7.74 -19.49
N GLY A 170 10.37 7.15 -20.28
CA GLY A 170 11.03 5.91 -19.92
C GLY A 170 11.92 6.03 -18.69
N ARG A 171 12.60 7.17 -18.53
CA ARG A 171 13.40 7.46 -17.32
C ARG A 171 12.52 7.57 -16.08
N LEU A 172 11.39 8.30 -16.17
CA LEU A 172 10.41 8.36 -15.09
C LEU A 172 9.83 6.99 -14.75
N GLN A 173 9.53 6.15 -15.75
CA GLN A 173 9.07 4.78 -15.52
C GLN A 173 10.12 3.97 -14.75
N SER A 174 11.40 4.08 -15.09
CA SER A 174 12.49 3.38 -14.40
C SER A 174 12.69 3.87 -12.97
N GLN A 175 12.61 5.17 -12.74
CA GLN A 175 12.72 5.75 -11.38
C GLN A 175 11.60 5.27 -10.47
N ARG A 176 10.37 5.18 -10.99
CA ARG A 176 9.20 4.72 -10.23
C ARG A 176 9.20 3.21 -9.98
N LEU A 177 9.99 2.45 -10.74
CA LEU A 177 10.06 1.00 -10.59
C LEU A 177 10.75 0.59 -9.28
N THR A 178 11.76 1.31 -8.82
CA THR A 178 12.52 0.97 -7.62
C THR A 178 11.65 0.81 -6.38
N PRO A 179 10.83 1.79 -5.97
CA PRO A 179 9.95 1.63 -4.81
C PRO A 179 8.93 0.50 -4.96
N LEU A 180 8.54 0.19 -6.20
CA LEU A 180 7.63 -0.92 -6.48
C LEU A 180 8.33 -2.26 -6.25
N LEU A 181 9.58 -2.41 -6.68
CA LEU A 181 10.36 -3.63 -6.47
C LEU A 181 10.69 -3.84 -4.99
N ASP A 182 10.96 -2.77 -4.26
CA ASP A 182 11.25 -2.82 -2.83
C ASP A 182 10.02 -3.25 -2.01
N ALA A 183 8.80 -3.07 -2.55
CA ALA A 183 7.56 -3.45 -1.89
C ALA A 183 7.26 -4.96 -1.97
N TYR A 184 7.88 -5.69 -2.93
CA TYR A 184 7.74 -7.13 -3.14
C TYR A 184 9.02 -7.88 -2.78
#